data_7baecfc502690cc8eeb075e3f42605c4
#
_entry.id   7baecfc502690cc8eeb075e3f42605c4
#
_cell.length_a   1.000
_cell.length_b   1.000
_cell.length_c   1.000
_cell.angle_alpha   90.00
_cell.angle_beta   90.00
_cell.angle_gamma   90.00
#
_symmetry.space_group_name_H-M   'P 1'
#
loop_
_entity.id
_entity.type
_entity.pdbx_description
1 polymer ?
#
loop_
_entity_poly.entity_id
_entity_poly.type
_entity_poly.pdbx_seq_one_letter_code
_entity_poly.pdbx_strand_id
1 'polypeptide(L)'
;GNSNIANIGPWAKPKSQLLGVRGGPGNTVNNATSFFIPKHQSTVFVPSVDMVSGVGYDRAKKVGGFIAKRHDLRRVVTNLAVLDFNSPDNSMQLVSVHPGVSVDDVVANTGFELVIPANVPVSRPPTAEESAAIEAIDPKGLRHREIPA
;
A
#
# COMPACT_ATOMS: atom_id res chain seq x y z
N GLY A 1 -5.81 -5.63 -2.05
CA GLY A 1 -4.57 -5.82 -1.32
C GLY A 1 -3.58 -6.81 -1.95
N ASN A 2 -3.85 -7.31 -3.16
CA ASN A 2 -2.84 -8.07 -3.90
C ASN A 2 -1.68 -7.14 -4.30
N SER A 3 -0.45 -7.59 -4.12
CA SER A 3 0.74 -6.83 -4.49
C SER A 3 1.65 -7.60 -5.45
N ASN A 4 2.39 -6.87 -6.27
CA ASN A 4 3.32 -7.43 -7.25
C ASN A 4 4.70 -6.78 -7.12
N ILE A 5 5.69 -7.59 -6.77
CA ILE A 5 7.12 -7.23 -6.76
C ILE A 5 7.94 -8.20 -7.62
N ALA A 6 7.31 -8.94 -8.53
CA ALA A 6 7.93 -9.98 -9.35
C ALA A 6 8.27 -9.52 -10.76
N ASN A 7 7.29 -8.99 -11.50
CA ASN A 7 7.47 -8.63 -12.90
C ASN A 7 6.40 -7.63 -13.38
N ILE A 8 6.67 -7.00 -14.50
CA ILE A 8 5.72 -6.17 -15.24
C ILE A 8 5.39 -6.90 -16.53
N GLY A 9 4.10 -7.07 -16.83
CA GLY A 9 3.58 -7.81 -17.98
C GLY A 9 3.38 -9.30 -17.69
N PRO A 10 2.95 -10.10 -18.68
CA PRO A 10 2.64 -11.51 -18.51
C PRO A 10 3.83 -12.32 -18.00
N TRP A 11 3.58 -13.20 -17.02
CA TRP A 11 4.62 -14.03 -16.40
C TRP A 11 5.45 -14.84 -17.41
N ALA A 12 4.81 -15.40 -18.44
CA ALA A 12 5.49 -16.22 -19.45
C ALA A 12 6.44 -15.40 -20.35
N LYS A 13 6.20 -14.09 -20.50
CA LYS A 13 7.05 -13.18 -21.29
C LYS A 13 6.98 -11.78 -20.68
N PRO A 14 7.65 -11.53 -19.55
CA PRO A 14 7.56 -10.26 -18.87
C PRO A 14 8.25 -9.14 -19.67
N LYS A 15 7.64 -7.96 -19.64
CA LYS A 15 8.24 -6.73 -20.17
C LYS A 15 9.45 -6.30 -19.31
N SER A 16 9.34 -6.52 -18.00
CA SER A 16 10.43 -6.29 -17.05
C SER A 16 10.34 -7.32 -15.94
N GLN A 17 11.45 -7.88 -15.56
CA GLN A 17 11.57 -8.77 -14.42
C GLN A 17 12.22 -8.01 -13.27
N LEU A 18 11.55 -8.03 -12.11
CA LEU A 18 12.03 -7.43 -10.88
C LEU A 18 12.90 -8.43 -10.09
N LEU A 19 13.36 -8.06 -8.92
CA LEU A 19 14.24 -8.90 -8.10
C LEU A 19 13.58 -10.19 -7.56
N GLY A 20 12.28 -10.39 -7.85
CA GLY A 20 11.50 -11.54 -7.44
C GLY A 20 10.70 -11.31 -6.16
N VAL A 21 9.94 -12.32 -5.77
CA VAL A 21 8.94 -12.22 -4.70
C VAL A 21 9.54 -12.32 -3.29
N ARG A 22 10.72 -12.93 -3.16
CA ARG A 22 11.41 -13.14 -1.88
C ARG A 22 10.46 -13.70 -0.80
N GLY A 23 10.42 -13.07 0.38
CA GLY A 23 9.50 -13.43 1.46
C GLY A 23 8.07 -12.88 1.34
N GLY A 24 7.76 -12.09 0.29
CA GLY A 24 6.46 -11.44 0.12
C GLY A 24 5.24 -12.35 0.28
N PRO A 25 5.16 -13.51 -0.42
CA PRO A 25 4.03 -14.41 -0.27
C PRO A 25 3.86 -14.95 1.15
N GLY A 26 4.94 -15.39 1.79
CA GLY A 26 4.92 -15.88 3.15
C GLY A 26 4.57 -14.80 4.17
N ASN A 27 5.13 -13.60 4.01
CA ASN A 27 4.90 -12.49 4.92
C ASN A 27 3.43 -12.05 4.91
N THR A 28 2.82 -11.90 3.74
CA THR A 28 1.42 -11.43 3.62
C THR A 28 0.38 -12.42 4.13
N VAL A 29 0.70 -13.71 4.25
CA VAL A 29 -0.22 -14.72 4.81
C VAL A 29 0.05 -15.08 6.27
N ASN A 30 1.26 -14.85 6.78
CA ASN A 30 1.64 -15.28 8.12
C ASN A 30 1.79 -14.13 9.12
N ASN A 31 1.89 -12.88 8.66
CA ASN A 31 2.17 -11.74 9.50
C ASN A 31 1.19 -10.59 9.22
N ALA A 32 0.94 -9.79 10.25
CA ALA A 32 0.34 -8.49 10.07
C ALA A 32 1.22 -7.65 9.12
N THR A 33 0.65 -7.19 8.02
CA THR A 33 1.41 -6.54 6.95
C THR A 33 0.90 -5.13 6.69
N SER A 34 1.81 -4.19 6.59
CA SER A 34 1.55 -2.85 6.05
C SER A 34 2.47 -2.58 4.87
N PHE A 35 1.99 -1.80 3.92
CA PHE A 35 2.76 -1.42 2.74
C PHE A 35 3.15 0.05 2.83
N PHE A 36 4.39 0.35 2.46
CA PHE A 36 4.83 1.70 2.15
C PHE A 36 5.02 1.82 0.63
N ILE A 37 4.31 2.75 0.01
CA ILE A 37 4.35 2.98 -1.44
C ILE A 37 4.69 4.46 -1.66
N PRO A 38 5.95 4.79 -1.98
CA PRO A 38 6.44 6.17 -2.02
C PRO A 38 5.78 7.03 -3.10
N LYS A 39 5.20 6.40 -4.14
CA LYS A 39 4.57 7.12 -5.24
C LYS A 39 3.18 6.55 -5.52
N HIS A 40 2.15 7.28 -5.08
CA HIS A 40 0.75 6.98 -5.36
C HIS A 40 0.41 7.42 -6.78
N GLN A 41 0.17 6.48 -7.67
CA GLN A 41 -0.18 6.76 -9.06
C GLN A 41 -0.97 5.60 -9.67
N SER A 42 -1.80 5.89 -10.66
CA SER A 42 -2.70 4.92 -11.31
C SER A 42 -1.97 3.75 -12.00
N THR A 43 -0.68 3.89 -12.31
CA THR A 43 0.16 2.80 -12.83
C THR A 43 0.69 1.87 -11.73
N VAL A 44 0.57 2.26 -10.46
CA VAL A 44 0.93 1.46 -9.28
C VAL A 44 -0.34 0.91 -8.62
N PHE A 45 -1.36 1.76 -8.46
CA PHE A 45 -2.67 1.38 -7.93
C PHE A 45 -3.57 0.93 -9.09
N VAL A 46 -3.43 -0.32 -9.50
CA VAL A 46 -4.09 -0.91 -10.67
C VAL A 46 -5.25 -1.81 -10.27
N PRO A 47 -6.27 -2.00 -11.13
CA PRO A 47 -7.39 -2.90 -10.84
C PRO A 47 -6.96 -4.35 -10.66
N SER A 48 -5.88 -4.76 -11.34
CA SER A 48 -5.32 -6.12 -11.27
C SER A 48 -3.81 -6.06 -11.51
N VAL A 49 -3.07 -6.81 -10.70
CA VAL A 49 -1.62 -6.96 -10.85
C VAL A 49 -1.30 -8.11 -11.81
N ASP A 50 -0.22 -7.97 -12.57
CA ASP A 50 0.22 -8.98 -13.55
C ASP A 50 0.62 -10.31 -12.89
N MET A 51 1.15 -10.25 -11.66
CA MET A 51 1.46 -11.40 -10.83
C MET A 51 1.18 -11.08 -9.36
N VAL A 52 0.56 -12.01 -8.64
CA VAL A 52 0.36 -11.86 -7.20
C VAL A 52 1.55 -12.45 -6.45
N SER A 53 2.41 -11.58 -5.96
CA SER A 53 3.54 -11.93 -5.08
C SER A 53 3.23 -11.65 -3.60
N GLY A 54 2.25 -10.81 -3.29
CA GLY A 54 1.67 -10.63 -1.97
C GLY A 54 0.17 -10.83 -2.03
N VAL A 55 -0.36 -11.68 -1.16
CA VAL A 55 -1.76 -12.13 -1.19
C VAL A 55 -2.68 -11.07 -0.60
N GLY A 56 -3.75 -10.73 -1.30
CA GLY A 56 -4.84 -9.88 -0.83
C GLY A 56 -6.00 -10.67 -0.20
N TYR A 57 -6.99 -9.96 0.32
CA TYR A 57 -8.14 -10.56 1.02
C TYR A 57 -9.00 -11.45 0.14
N ASP A 58 -9.18 -11.13 -1.14
CA ASP A 58 -9.94 -11.93 -2.10
C ASP A 58 -9.36 -13.34 -2.24
N ARG A 59 -8.04 -13.43 -2.38
CA ARG A 59 -7.32 -14.70 -2.52
C ARG A 59 -7.25 -15.45 -1.19
N ALA A 60 -7.01 -14.76 -0.08
CA ALA A 60 -7.02 -15.37 1.25
C ALA A 60 -8.39 -15.98 1.58
N LYS A 61 -9.48 -15.27 1.27
CA LYS A 61 -10.86 -15.78 1.43
C LYS A 61 -11.13 -17.00 0.55
N LYS A 62 -10.65 -17.00 -0.71
CA LYS A 62 -10.81 -18.13 -1.64
C LYS A 62 -10.11 -19.40 -1.16
N VAL A 63 -8.94 -19.28 -0.55
CA VAL A 63 -8.23 -20.41 0.06
C VAL A 63 -8.95 -20.89 1.31
N GLY A 64 -9.52 -19.98 2.10
CA GLY A 64 -10.30 -20.30 3.30
C GLY A 64 -9.47 -20.78 4.48
N GLY A 65 -10.15 -21.40 5.45
CA GLY A 65 -9.52 -22.05 6.59
C GLY A 65 -8.67 -21.11 7.45
N PHE A 66 -7.49 -21.56 7.82
CA PHE A 66 -6.54 -20.85 8.69
C PHE A 66 -6.05 -19.54 8.05
N ILE A 67 -5.78 -19.54 6.74
CA ILE A 67 -5.26 -18.38 6.02
C ILE A 67 -6.29 -17.25 6.05
N ALA A 68 -7.55 -17.52 5.70
CA ALA A 68 -8.59 -16.50 5.72
C ALA A 68 -8.80 -15.87 7.11
N LYS A 69 -8.66 -16.68 8.17
CA LYS A 69 -8.84 -16.22 9.56
C LYS A 69 -7.71 -15.36 10.09
N ARG A 70 -6.49 -15.56 9.57
CA ARG A 70 -5.28 -14.91 10.07
C ARG A 70 -4.72 -13.86 9.13
N HIS A 71 -5.31 -13.71 7.96
CA HIS A 71 -4.87 -12.71 7.00
C HIS A 71 -5.10 -11.30 7.55
N ASP A 72 -4.04 -10.52 7.66
CA ASP A 72 -4.06 -9.23 8.34
C ASP A 72 -3.24 -8.19 7.55
N LEU A 73 -3.87 -7.60 6.54
CA LEU A 73 -3.33 -6.41 5.88
C LEU A 73 -3.87 -5.17 6.57
N ARG A 74 -2.99 -4.36 7.15
CA ARG A 74 -3.38 -3.26 8.05
C ARG A 74 -3.46 -1.92 7.37
N ARG A 75 -2.37 -1.50 6.75
CA ARG A 75 -2.25 -0.15 6.18
C ARG A 75 -1.51 -0.15 4.87
N VAL A 76 -1.88 0.78 4.02
CA VAL A 76 -1.09 1.22 2.88
C VAL A 76 -0.79 2.70 3.08
N VAL A 77 0.47 3.06 3.25
CA VAL A 77 0.91 4.44 3.43
C VAL A 77 1.60 4.89 2.16
N THR A 78 1.19 6.03 1.63
CA THR A 78 1.72 6.60 0.39
C THR A 78 2.16 8.05 0.60
N ASN A 79 2.64 8.70 -0.44
CA ASN A 79 2.89 10.15 -0.40
C ASN A 79 1.62 11.02 -0.43
N LEU A 80 0.44 10.46 -0.74
CA LEU A 80 -0.82 11.19 -0.78
C LEU A 80 -1.73 10.89 0.41
N ALA A 81 -1.75 9.64 0.88
CA ALA A 81 -2.79 9.17 1.77
C ALA A 81 -2.37 7.97 2.62
N VAL A 82 -3.17 7.69 3.62
CA VAL A 82 -3.21 6.42 4.35
C VAL A 82 -4.49 5.69 3.96
N LEU A 83 -4.36 4.41 3.60
CA LEU A 83 -5.46 3.53 3.24
C LEU A 83 -5.44 2.27 4.12
N ASP A 84 -6.59 1.58 4.21
CA ASP A 84 -6.72 0.28 4.87
C ASP A 84 -7.69 -0.65 4.13
N PHE A 85 -8.10 -1.74 4.78
CA PHE A 85 -9.00 -2.76 4.24
C PHE A 85 -10.16 -3.04 5.21
N ASN A 86 -10.57 -2.04 6.02
CA ASN A 86 -11.62 -2.18 7.03
C ASN A 86 -13.03 -2.00 6.46
N SER A 87 -13.20 -1.91 5.14
CA SER A 87 -14.50 -1.96 4.50
C SER A 87 -15.18 -3.32 4.72
N PRO A 88 -16.53 -3.43 4.61
CA PRO A 88 -17.24 -4.68 4.88
C PRO A 88 -16.80 -5.89 4.04
N ASP A 89 -16.32 -5.67 2.83
CA ASP A 89 -15.84 -6.68 1.91
C ASP A 89 -14.30 -6.80 1.87
N ASN A 90 -13.59 -5.96 2.64
CA ASN A 90 -12.15 -5.75 2.64
C ASN A 90 -11.61 -5.13 1.33
N SER A 91 -12.43 -4.37 0.62
CA SER A 91 -11.94 -3.48 -0.42
C SER A 91 -11.06 -2.37 0.19
N MET A 92 -10.11 -1.86 -0.58
CA MET A 92 -9.25 -0.78 -0.13
C MET A 92 -10.07 0.48 0.16
N GLN A 93 -9.83 1.08 1.33
CA GLN A 93 -10.57 2.21 1.84
C GLN A 93 -9.63 3.36 2.20
N LEU A 94 -10.05 4.59 1.92
CA LEU A 94 -9.33 5.80 2.33
C LEU A 94 -9.51 6.05 3.84
N VAL A 95 -8.41 6.22 4.54
CA VAL A 95 -8.39 6.50 5.99
C VAL A 95 -8.15 7.97 6.25
N SER A 96 -7.15 8.56 5.59
CA SER A 96 -6.82 9.97 5.69
C SER A 96 -6.04 10.44 4.47
N VAL A 97 -6.10 11.73 4.16
CA VAL A 97 -5.21 12.39 3.20
C VAL A 97 -4.09 13.12 3.92
N HIS A 98 -2.96 13.33 3.26
CA HIS A 98 -1.87 14.12 3.84
C HIS A 98 -2.13 15.62 3.71
N PRO A 99 -1.47 16.47 4.53
CA PRO A 99 -1.63 17.93 4.42
C PRO A 99 -1.37 18.45 3.00
N GLY A 100 -2.31 19.23 2.48
CA GLY A 100 -2.24 19.78 1.12
C GLY A 100 -2.73 18.86 0.01
N VAL A 101 -3.17 17.63 0.32
CA VAL A 101 -3.75 16.67 -0.63
C VAL A 101 -5.27 16.63 -0.49
N SER A 102 -5.99 16.65 -1.60
CA SER A 102 -7.44 16.45 -1.62
C SER A 102 -7.81 14.97 -1.83
N VAL A 103 -9.06 14.62 -1.49
CA VAL A 103 -9.61 13.29 -1.79
C VAL A 103 -9.63 13.04 -3.31
N ASP A 104 -9.94 14.08 -4.10
CA ASP A 104 -9.96 13.99 -5.56
C ASP A 104 -8.58 13.68 -6.14
N ASP A 105 -7.50 14.21 -5.55
CA ASP A 105 -6.13 13.87 -5.94
C ASP A 105 -5.83 12.39 -5.74
N VAL A 106 -6.28 11.81 -4.62
CA VAL A 106 -6.11 10.37 -4.34
C VAL A 106 -6.90 9.53 -5.34
N VAL A 107 -8.16 9.89 -5.60
CA VAL A 107 -9.03 9.19 -6.56
C VAL A 107 -8.46 9.25 -7.96
N ALA A 108 -8.01 10.42 -8.43
CA ALA A 108 -7.42 10.61 -9.76
C ALA A 108 -6.14 9.78 -9.97
N ASN A 109 -5.42 9.47 -8.89
CA ASN A 109 -4.21 8.66 -8.91
C ASN A 109 -4.44 7.18 -8.58
N THR A 110 -5.70 6.74 -8.40
CA THR A 110 -6.08 5.35 -8.13
C THR A 110 -6.78 4.75 -9.35
N GLY A 111 -6.28 3.65 -9.88
CA GLY A 111 -6.81 3.01 -11.09
C GLY A 111 -8.02 2.09 -10.88
N PHE A 112 -8.65 2.13 -9.70
CA PHE A 112 -9.84 1.34 -9.34
C PHE A 112 -10.75 2.13 -8.41
N GLU A 113 -11.97 1.65 -8.20
CA GLU A 113 -12.91 2.26 -7.25
C GLU A 113 -12.42 2.09 -5.82
N LEU A 114 -12.20 3.22 -5.15
CA LEU A 114 -11.76 3.30 -3.77
C LEU A 114 -12.95 3.54 -2.85
N VAL A 115 -13.05 2.80 -1.75
CA VAL A 115 -14.06 3.08 -0.74
C VAL A 115 -13.71 4.37 -0.01
N ILE A 116 -14.60 5.36 -0.07
CA ILE A 116 -14.41 6.68 0.53
C ILE A 116 -15.45 6.87 1.64
N PRO A 117 -15.02 6.93 2.92
CA PRO A 117 -15.93 7.25 4.02
C PRO A 117 -16.52 8.67 3.88
N ALA A 118 -17.68 8.89 4.50
CA ALA A 118 -18.32 10.21 4.49
C ALA A 118 -17.46 11.33 5.11
N ASN A 119 -16.53 10.98 6.00
CA ASN A 119 -15.57 11.91 6.60
C ASN A 119 -14.16 11.33 6.47
N VAL A 120 -13.32 12.03 5.73
CA VAL A 120 -11.90 11.71 5.53
C VAL A 120 -11.06 12.79 6.20
N PRO A 121 -10.39 12.50 7.33
CA PRO A 121 -9.56 13.48 8.03
C PRO A 121 -8.24 13.73 7.29
N VAL A 122 -7.61 14.84 7.61
CA VAL A 122 -6.21 15.11 7.25
C VAL A 122 -5.30 14.46 8.29
N SER A 123 -4.25 13.79 7.86
CA SER A 123 -3.23 13.21 8.74
C SER A 123 -2.55 14.31 9.54
N ARG A 124 -2.33 14.09 10.84
CA ARG A 124 -1.57 15.05 11.65
C ARG A 124 -0.11 15.13 11.16
N PRO A 125 0.51 16.29 11.21
CA PRO A 125 1.97 16.37 11.00
C PRO A 125 2.72 15.72 12.17
N PRO A 126 4.01 15.36 11.98
CA PRO A 126 4.84 14.90 13.08
C PRO A 126 5.00 16.00 14.14
N THR A 127 5.14 15.59 15.40
CA THR A 127 5.49 16.51 16.48
C THR A 127 6.95 16.97 16.35
N ALA A 128 7.33 18.02 17.06
CA ALA A 128 8.72 18.47 17.12
C ALA A 128 9.67 17.37 17.65
N GLU A 129 9.22 16.59 18.64
CA GLU A 129 9.97 15.47 19.19
C GLU A 129 10.14 14.33 18.19
N GLU A 130 9.07 13.94 17.47
CA GLU A 130 9.13 12.93 16.40
C GLU A 130 10.07 13.39 15.27
N SER A 131 9.99 14.66 14.87
CA SER A 131 10.87 15.24 13.86
C SER A 131 12.34 15.24 14.30
N ALA A 132 12.62 15.62 15.54
CA ALA A 132 13.97 15.58 16.10
C ALA A 132 14.52 14.16 16.18
N ALA A 133 13.69 13.16 16.54
CA ALA A 133 14.09 11.76 16.54
C ALA A 133 14.43 11.25 15.13
N ILE A 134 13.63 11.62 14.12
CA ILE A 134 13.91 11.28 12.71
C ILE A 134 15.24 11.90 12.25
N GLU A 135 15.48 13.19 12.54
CA GLU A 135 16.74 13.86 12.19
C GLU A 135 17.96 13.20 12.88
N ALA A 136 17.82 12.78 14.14
CA ALA A 136 18.89 12.08 14.87
C ALA A 136 19.23 10.71 14.25
N ILE A 137 18.23 9.98 13.75
CA ILE A 137 18.41 8.66 13.12
C ILE A 137 18.93 8.79 11.68
N ASP A 138 18.46 9.78 10.96
CA ASP A 138 18.81 10.03 9.55
C ASP A 138 19.41 11.42 9.34
N PRO A 139 20.61 11.72 9.91
CA PRO A 139 21.25 13.03 9.82
C PRO A 139 21.69 13.39 8.38
N LYS A 140 21.74 12.40 7.49
CA LYS A 140 22.07 12.59 6.06
C LYS A 140 20.86 12.80 5.18
N GLY A 141 19.64 12.75 5.73
CA GLY A 141 18.40 12.92 4.99
C GLY A 141 18.18 11.88 3.89
N LEU A 142 18.60 10.63 4.10
CA LEU A 142 18.47 9.55 3.11
C LEU A 142 17.02 9.27 2.76
N ARG A 143 16.10 9.49 3.72
CA ARG A 143 14.64 9.38 3.52
C ARG A 143 14.12 10.23 2.36
N HIS A 144 14.75 11.38 2.08
CA HIS A 144 14.34 12.26 0.98
C HIS A 144 14.68 11.68 -0.41
N ARG A 145 15.48 10.62 -0.48
CA ARG A 145 15.78 9.88 -1.73
C ARG A 145 14.73 8.83 -2.04
N GLU A 146 13.99 8.37 -1.01
CA GLU A 146 12.94 7.37 -1.15
C GLU A 146 11.64 7.98 -1.70
N ILE A 147 11.39 9.25 -1.40
CA ILE A 147 10.22 10.00 -1.85
C ILE A 147 10.74 11.18 -2.68
N PRO A 148 10.77 11.05 -4.02
CA PRO A 148 11.11 12.19 -4.87
C PRO A 148 10.08 13.30 -4.69
N ALA A 149 10.58 14.53 -4.63
CA ALA A 149 9.75 15.74 -4.53
C ALA A 149 8.87 15.90 -5.77
#